data_4994ba9b10150bd5c18b0bbde4336dbd
#
_entry.id   4994ba9b10150bd5c18b0bbde4336dbd
#
_cell.length_a   1.000
_cell.length_b   1.000
_cell.length_c   1.000
_cell.angle_alpha   90.00
_cell.angle_beta   90.00
_cell.angle_gamma   90.00
#
_symmetry.space_group_name_H-M   'P 1'
#
loop_
_entity.id
_entity.type
_entity.pdbx_description
1 polymer ?
#
loop_
_entity_poly.entity_id
_entity_poly.type
_entity_poly.pdbx_seq_one_letter_code
_entity_poly.pdbx_strand_id
1 'polypeptide(L)'
;MTGPKLIDFPTPDYRDPVKALRNLANNIEAGKYGEVGSCGVVIMGDRMEVFGSGIDSTGPAIALLFSAAAHRFARDIEEHGK
;
A
#
# COMPACT_ATOMS: atom_id res chain seq x y z
N MET A 1 5.42 4.42 -21.27
CA MET A 1 5.10 4.06 -19.90
C MET A 1 5.58 2.64 -19.57
N THR A 2 6.22 2.51 -18.50
CA THR A 2 6.62 1.19 -18.05
C THR A 2 5.40 0.45 -17.51
N GLY A 3 5.50 -0.84 -17.37
CA GLY A 3 4.43 -1.63 -16.79
C GLY A 3 4.18 -1.25 -15.33
N PRO A 4 3.26 -1.96 -14.68
CA PRO A 4 2.97 -1.73 -13.27
C PRO A 4 4.22 -1.88 -12.42
N LYS A 5 4.32 -1.08 -11.41
CA LYS A 5 5.43 -1.17 -10.49
C LYS A 5 5.07 -2.14 -9.37
N LEU A 6 6.01 -3.00 -9.02
CA LEU A 6 5.82 -3.89 -7.90
C LEU A 6 5.81 -3.11 -6.59
N ILE A 7 6.61 -2.06 -6.54
CA ILE A 7 6.65 -1.15 -5.40
C ILE A 7 6.37 0.24 -5.95
N ASP A 8 5.26 0.81 -5.55
CA ASP A 8 4.82 2.10 -6.06
C ASP A 8 4.89 3.14 -4.95
N PHE A 9 6.11 3.51 -4.60
CA PHE A 9 6.33 4.57 -3.63
C PHE A 9 6.52 5.89 -4.35
N PRO A 10 6.01 6.99 -3.77
CA PRO A 10 6.05 8.28 -4.42
C PRO A 10 7.41 8.97 -4.42
N THR A 11 8.42 8.37 -3.80
CA THR A 11 9.73 8.98 -3.69
C THR A 11 10.83 7.96 -3.94
N PRO A 12 12.06 8.43 -4.27
CA PRO A 12 13.19 7.52 -4.37
C PRO A 12 13.62 6.95 -3.02
N ASP A 13 13.10 7.48 -1.91
CA ASP A 13 13.47 7.03 -0.57
C ASP A 13 12.66 5.83 -0.10
N TYR A 14 12.22 5.00 -1.01
CA TYR A 14 11.38 3.87 -0.65
C TYR A 14 12.07 2.86 0.28
N ARG A 15 13.38 2.94 0.39
CA ARG A 15 14.14 2.05 1.29
C ARG A 15 14.08 2.51 2.74
N ASP A 16 13.62 3.73 2.98
CA ASP A 16 13.43 4.25 4.32
C ASP A 16 11.93 4.23 4.61
N PRO A 17 11.45 3.27 5.40
CA PRO A 17 10.01 3.14 5.62
C PRO A 17 9.39 4.38 6.26
N VAL A 18 10.12 5.08 7.13
CA VAL A 18 9.58 6.26 7.79
C VAL A 18 9.31 7.35 6.76
N LYS A 19 10.30 7.63 5.92
CA LYS A 19 10.13 8.65 4.89
C LYS A 19 9.08 8.26 3.87
N ALA A 20 9.09 7.00 3.46
CA ALA A 20 8.13 6.50 2.48
C ALA A 20 6.69 6.64 3.00
N LEU A 21 6.46 6.27 4.25
CA LEU A 21 5.12 6.36 4.82
C LEU A 21 4.69 7.81 5.03
N ARG A 22 5.62 8.69 5.44
CA ARG A 22 5.30 10.10 5.56
C ARG A 22 4.91 10.72 4.23
N ASN A 23 5.66 10.39 3.17
CA ASN A 23 5.35 10.89 1.84
C ASN A 23 4.03 10.35 1.32
N LEU A 24 3.75 9.09 1.61
CA LEU A 24 2.48 8.49 1.24
C LEU A 24 1.32 9.20 1.94
N ALA A 25 1.48 9.46 3.23
CA ALA A 25 0.47 10.19 3.98
C ALA A 25 0.23 11.58 3.41
N ASN A 26 1.31 12.29 3.06
CA ASN A 26 1.21 13.60 2.44
C ASN A 26 0.48 13.54 1.11
N ASN A 27 0.72 12.52 0.32
CA ASN A 27 0.06 12.35 -0.97
C ASN A 27 -1.41 12.02 -0.82
N ILE A 28 -1.77 11.24 0.18
CA ILE A 28 -3.18 10.98 0.49
C ILE A 28 -3.86 12.30 0.87
N GLU A 29 -3.23 13.08 1.72
CA GLU A 29 -3.77 14.35 2.17
C GLU A 29 -3.92 15.33 1.00
N ALA A 30 -2.99 15.31 0.05
CA ALA A 30 -3.04 16.17 -1.12
C ALA A 30 -4.04 15.70 -2.17
N GLY A 31 -4.70 14.59 -1.97
CA GLY A 31 -5.72 14.10 -2.88
C GLY A 31 -5.18 13.40 -4.11
N LYS A 32 -3.92 12.97 -4.09
CA LYS A 32 -3.32 12.35 -5.27
C LYS A 32 -3.94 11.00 -5.62
N TYR A 33 -4.61 10.37 -4.68
CA TYR A 33 -5.27 9.09 -4.90
C TYR A 33 -6.79 9.23 -4.87
N GLY A 34 -7.28 10.47 -4.98
CA GLY A 34 -8.70 10.73 -4.84
C GLY A 34 -9.12 10.61 -3.38
N GLU A 35 -10.39 10.31 -3.17
CA GLU A 35 -10.92 10.09 -1.83
C GLU A 35 -10.54 8.69 -1.35
N VAL A 36 -9.78 8.61 -0.28
CA VAL A 36 -9.33 7.34 0.24
C VAL A 36 -10.26 6.88 1.35
N GLY A 37 -11.01 5.81 1.11
CA GLY A 37 -11.96 5.27 2.08
C GLY A 37 -11.31 4.37 3.11
N SER A 38 -10.24 3.68 2.72
CA SER A 38 -9.56 2.79 3.64
C SER A 38 -8.13 2.56 3.17
N CYS A 39 -7.27 2.20 4.11
CA CYS A 39 -5.93 1.75 3.76
C CYS A 39 -5.49 0.69 4.75
N GLY A 40 -4.61 -0.17 4.28
CA GLY A 40 -4.02 -1.20 5.13
C GLY A 40 -2.51 -1.14 5.02
N VAL A 41 -1.83 -1.44 6.11
CA VAL A 41 -0.39 -1.40 6.18
C VAL A 41 0.11 -2.66 6.87
N VAL A 42 1.15 -3.26 6.28
CA VAL A 42 1.82 -4.41 6.87
C VAL A 42 3.26 -4.00 7.17
N ILE A 43 3.67 -4.23 8.38
CA ILE A 43 5.04 -3.92 8.81
C ILE A 43 5.70 -5.21 9.24
N MET A 44 6.90 -5.44 8.75
CA MET A 44 7.73 -6.57 9.17
C MET A 44 8.95 -6.03 9.89
N GLY A 45 8.88 -6.03 11.21
CA GLY A 45 10.02 -5.73 12.06
C GLY A 45 10.46 -7.01 12.76
N ASP A 46 10.47 -7.00 14.08
CA ASP A 46 10.73 -8.21 14.85
C ASP A 46 9.63 -9.25 14.60
N ARG A 47 8.44 -8.75 14.31
CA ARG A 47 7.31 -9.60 13.94
C ARG A 47 6.41 -8.81 13.00
N MET A 48 5.46 -9.51 12.39
CA MET A 48 4.52 -8.87 11.48
C MET A 48 3.44 -8.14 12.25
N GLU A 49 3.24 -6.87 11.90
CA GLU A 49 2.14 -6.06 12.43
C GLU A 49 1.28 -5.63 11.27
N VAL A 50 -0.02 -5.61 11.49
CA VAL A 50 -0.99 -5.27 10.45
C VAL A 50 -1.91 -4.18 10.98
N PHE A 51 -2.07 -3.13 10.19
CA PHE A 51 -2.88 -1.97 10.57
C PHE A 51 -3.90 -1.67 9.49
N GLY A 52 -5.08 -1.26 9.91
CA GLY A 52 -6.10 -0.77 9.01
C GLY A 52 -6.60 0.57 9.49
N SER A 53 -6.99 1.42 8.56
CA SER A 53 -7.40 2.78 8.87
C SER A 53 -8.37 3.28 7.82
N GLY A 54 -9.24 4.22 8.20
CA GLY A 54 -10.19 4.83 7.30
C GLY A 54 -11.63 4.63 7.76
N ILE A 55 -12.54 5.12 6.94
CA ILE A 55 -13.98 5.00 7.23
C ILE A 55 -14.40 3.53 7.20
N ASP A 56 -13.90 2.80 6.20
CA ASP A 56 -14.22 1.38 6.05
C ASP A 56 -13.07 0.55 6.61
N SER A 57 -12.90 0.60 7.93
CA SER A 57 -11.78 -0.05 8.57
C SER A 57 -12.19 -1.19 9.50
N THR A 58 -13.36 -1.78 9.26
CA THR A 58 -13.73 -2.98 10.01
C THR A 58 -12.79 -4.12 9.67
N GLY A 59 -12.65 -5.08 10.57
CA GLY A 59 -11.80 -6.24 10.34
C GLY A 59 -12.04 -6.92 9.00
N PRO A 60 -13.31 -7.30 8.70
CA PRO A 60 -13.59 -7.93 7.41
C PRO A 60 -13.23 -7.07 6.20
N ALA A 61 -13.51 -5.76 6.28
CA ALA A 61 -13.21 -4.86 5.15
C ALA A 61 -11.71 -4.78 4.91
N ILE A 62 -10.92 -4.66 5.96
CA ILE A 62 -9.47 -4.60 5.84
C ILE A 62 -8.91 -5.94 5.36
N ALA A 63 -9.48 -7.04 5.84
CA ALA A 63 -9.04 -8.36 5.37
C ALA A 63 -9.27 -8.52 3.88
N LEU A 64 -10.41 -8.06 3.37
CA LEU A 64 -10.69 -8.09 1.94
C LEU A 64 -9.73 -7.20 1.17
N LEU A 65 -9.40 -6.05 1.71
CA LEU A 65 -8.47 -5.13 1.09
C LEU A 65 -7.10 -5.78 0.94
N PHE A 66 -6.59 -6.43 1.99
CA PHE A 66 -5.31 -7.13 1.91
C PHE A 66 -5.36 -8.28 0.93
N SER A 67 -6.47 -9.02 0.90
CA SER A 67 -6.62 -10.13 -0.03
C SER A 67 -6.58 -9.64 -1.47
N ALA A 68 -7.33 -8.58 -1.76
CA ALA A 68 -7.33 -8.00 -3.11
C ALA A 68 -5.96 -7.46 -3.49
N ALA A 69 -5.29 -6.81 -2.55
CA ALA A 69 -3.95 -6.27 -2.80
C ALA A 69 -2.93 -7.36 -3.08
N ALA A 70 -2.98 -8.44 -2.30
CA ALA A 70 -2.08 -9.57 -2.51
C ALA A 70 -2.30 -10.20 -3.89
N HIS A 71 -3.55 -10.33 -4.29
CA HIS A 71 -3.91 -10.89 -5.59
C HIS A 71 -3.38 -10.02 -6.72
N ARG A 72 -3.59 -8.72 -6.61
CA ARG A 72 -3.10 -7.78 -7.61
C ARG A 72 -1.57 -7.79 -7.67
N PHE A 73 -0.91 -7.82 -6.53
CA PHE A 73 0.54 -7.81 -6.46
C PHE A 73 1.10 -9.06 -7.14
N ALA A 74 0.52 -10.22 -6.85
CA ALA A 74 0.93 -11.48 -7.47
C ALA A 74 0.76 -11.43 -8.99
N ARG A 75 -0.35 -10.85 -9.46
CA ARG A 75 -0.59 -10.72 -10.88
C ARG A 75 0.42 -9.80 -11.54
N ASP A 76 0.76 -8.68 -10.87
CA ASP A 76 1.74 -7.75 -11.42
C ASP A 76 3.12 -8.40 -11.52
N ILE A 77 3.49 -9.20 -10.54
CA ILE A 77 4.75 -9.96 -10.61
C ILE A 77 4.72 -10.91 -11.80
N GLU A 78 3.63 -11.63 -11.98
CA GLU A 78 3.49 -12.62 -13.04
C GLU A 78 3.60 -11.98 -14.41
N GLU A 79 2.99 -10.80 -14.58
CA GLU A 79 2.93 -10.14 -15.89
C GLU A 79 4.18 -9.33 -16.17
N HIS A 80 4.80 -8.72 -15.16
CA HIS A 80 5.81 -7.70 -15.35
C HIS A 80 7.05 -7.87 -14.49
N GLY A 81 7.02 -8.76 -13.55
CA GLY A 81 8.03 -8.86 -12.50
C GLY A 81 9.25 -9.68 -12.84
N LYS A 82 9.45 -9.98 -14.07
CA LYS A 82 10.60 -10.84 -14.45
C LYS A 82 11.92 -10.12 -14.51
#